data_276c0eb036ef1711a613e4142af7b896
#
_entry.id   276c0eb036ef1711a613e4142af7b896
#
_cell.length_a   1.000
_cell.length_b   1.000
_cell.length_c   1.000
_cell.angle_alpha   90.00
_cell.angle_beta   90.00
_cell.angle_gamma   90.00
#
_symmetry.space_group_name_H-M   'P 1'
#
loop_
_entity.id
_entity.type
_entity.pdbx_description
1 polymer ?
#
loop_
_entity_poly.entity_id
_entity_poly.type
_entity_poly.pdbx_seq_one_letter_code
_entity_poly.pdbx_strand_id
1 'polypeptide(L)'
;HEKTHENIKTIRPLKDGVIADFQAAEAMIQSMIKMVGRRNNFFSHLKMVICIPSGITEVEKRAVFDSADHVDSKETYLIHEPMAAALGIGLNVEEPIGNMIIDIGGGTTEIAVIALSGIVCDQSIRIAGDELTNDIMNYLKREHNILIGERTAEQVKIHVGSALHELENPPPDFPVNGRDLMTGIPKQIKISYQEVAYALDKSISKIEDAVLKALELTPPELASDIYKTGLYLTGGGALLRGLDKRLEAKTKLQVQVADDPLRAVVRGTGLALKHSDRYSFLIDRKSV
;
A
#
# COMPACT_ATOMS: atom_id res chain seq x y z
N HIS A 1 -3.81 18.48 -6.95
CA HIS A 1 -2.45 18.86 -6.55
C HIS A 1 -1.81 19.65 -7.70
N GLU A 2 -1.07 20.72 -7.43
CA GLU A 2 -0.30 21.52 -8.41
C GLU A 2 -1.09 22.27 -9.52
N LYS A 3 -2.40 22.14 -9.57
CA LYS A 3 -3.29 22.84 -10.54
C LYS A 3 -4.32 23.75 -9.85
N THR A 4 -4.17 24.01 -8.57
CA THR A 4 -5.11 24.83 -7.81
C THR A 4 -4.68 26.29 -7.79
N HIS A 5 -5.66 27.19 -7.76
CA HIS A 5 -5.43 28.60 -7.48
C HIS A 5 -4.78 28.76 -6.10
N GLU A 6 -4.00 29.80 -5.90
CA GLU A 6 -3.25 30.06 -4.65
C GLU A 6 -4.11 30.04 -3.38
N ASN A 7 -5.41 30.35 -3.49
CA ASN A 7 -6.36 30.30 -2.39
C ASN A 7 -6.91 28.89 -2.09
N ILE A 8 -6.52 27.86 -2.86
CA ILE A 8 -6.95 26.47 -2.68
C ILE A 8 -5.74 25.62 -2.30
N LYS A 9 -5.69 25.19 -1.05
CA LYS A 9 -4.65 24.31 -0.54
C LYS A 9 -5.14 22.85 -0.61
N THR A 10 -4.42 22.01 -1.33
CA THR A 10 -4.63 20.56 -1.29
C THR A 10 -3.79 19.95 -0.18
N ILE A 11 -4.39 19.11 0.65
CA ILE A 11 -3.75 18.49 1.80
C ILE A 11 -3.79 16.97 1.61
N ARG A 12 -2.68 16.29 1.89
CA ARG A 12 -2.64 14.84 2.09
C ARG A 12 -2.76 14.55 3.58
N PRO A 13 -3.89 14.03 4.05
CA PRO A 13 -4.09 13.76 5.47
C PRO A 13 -3.24 12.61 5.98
N LEU A 14 -2.91 11.66 5.10
CA LEU A 14 -2.08 10.49 5.40
C LEU A 14 -0.76 10.58 4.62
N LYS A 15 0.34 10.21 5.27
CA LYS A 15 1.67 10.10 4.67
C LYS A 15 2.41 8.93 5.31
N ASP A 16 3.10 8.15 4.51
CA ASP A 16 3.90 7.00 4.98
C ASP A 16 3.10 6.04 5.87
N GLY A 17 1.79 5.83 5.54
CA GLY A 17 0.89 4.95 6.27
C GLY A 17 0.30 5.53 7.57
N VAL A 18 0.67 6.75 7.98
CA VAL A 18 0.22 7.37 9.24
C VAL A 18 -0.49 8.71 9.04
N ILE A 19 -1.19 9.18 10.08
CA ILE A 19 -1.86 10.49 10.07
C ILE A 19 -0.80 11.59 10.11
N ALA A 20 -0.69 12.37 9.02
CA ALA A 20 0.20 13.51 8.91
C ALA A 20 -0.50 14.84 9.27
N ASP A 21 -1.82 14.92 9.05
CA ASP A 21 -2.66 16.07 9.40
C ASP A 21 -3.97 15.55 10.01
N PHE A 22 -4.10 15.71 11.33
CA PHE A 22 -5.21 15.18 12.10
C PHE A 22 -6.56 15.79 11.67
N GLN A 23 -6.61 17.11 11.49
CA GLN A 23 -7.84 17.79 11.09
C GLN A 23 -8.30 17.41 9.69
N ALA A 24 -7.36 17.28 8.76
CA ALA A 24 -7.64 16.83 7.41
C ALA A 24 -8.08 15.34 7.38
N ALA A 25 -7.48 14.48 8.21
CA ALA A 25 -7.88 13.08 8.33
C ALA A 25 -9.29 12.94 8.89
N GLU A 26 -9.61 13.67 9.94
CA GLU A 26 -10.96 13.73 10.52
C GLU A 26 -12.01 14.21 9.50
N ALA A 27 -11.74 15.31 8.79
CA ALA A 27 -12.63 15.83 7.76
C ALA A 27 -12.83 14.82 6.60
N MET A 28 -11.79 14.07 6.23
CA MET A 28 -11.85 13.00 5.24
C MET A 28 -12.77 11.87 5.73
N ILE A 29 -12.58 11.37 6.95
CA ILE A 29 -13.40 10.30 7.54
C ILE A 29 -14.87 10.74 7.62
N GLN A 30 -15.14 11.95 8.12
CA GLN A 30 -16.50 12.51 8.16
C GLN A 30 -17.15 12.58 6.78
N SER A 31 -16.39 12.97 5.76
CA SER A 31 -16.88 13.03 4.38
C SER A 31 -17.22 11.63 3.83
N MET A 32 -16.38 10.65 4.09
CA MET A 32 -16.62 9.24 3.70
C MET A 32 -17.88 8.69 4.38
N ILE A 33 -18.07 8.93 5.68
CA ILE A 33 -19.28 8.52 6.43
C ILE A 33 -20.53 9.16 5.82
N LYS A 34 -20.49 10.45 5.46
CA LYS A 34 -21.60 11.12 4.79
C LYS A 34 -21.93 10.52 3.42
N MET A 35 -20.91 10.11 2.65
CA MET A 35 -21.10 9.47 1.35
C MET A 35 -21.77 8.09 1.44
N VAL A 36 -21.49 7.31 2.49
CA VAL A 36 -22.12 6.00 2.73
C VAL A 36 -23.61 6.13 3.12
N GLY A 37 -24.07 7.32 3.47
CA GLY A 37 -25.46 7.63 3.78
C GLY A 37 -25.85 7.14 5.18
N ARG A 38 -25.73 7.99 6.18
CA ARG A 38 -26.37 7.74 7.47
C ARG A 38 -27.89 7.66 7.24
N ARG A 39 -28.48 6.48 7.38
CA ARG A 39 -29.91 6.39 7.65
C ARG A 39 -30.16 7.14 8.97
N ASN A 40 -31.03 8.13 8.94
CA ASN A 40 -31.48 8.92 10.10
C ASN A 40 -32.23 8.04 11.12
N ASN A 41 -31.57 7.07 11.72
CA ASN A 41 -32.12 6.33 12.86
C ASN A 41 -31.45 6.88 14.11
N PHE A 42 -32.25 7.51 14.98
CA PHE A 42 -31.87 8.05 16.28
C PHE A 42 -31.11 7.06 17.19
N PHE A 43 -31.06 5.78 16.85
CA PHE A 43 -30.44 4.68 17.57
C PHE A 43 -29.35 3.94 16.79
N SER A 44 -28.88 4.46 15.65
CA SER A 44 -27.82 3.76 14.90
C SER A 44 -26.46 4.03 15.53
N HIS A 45 -25.86 3.02 16.15
CA HIS A 45 -24.48 3.06 16.58
C HIS A 45 -23.56 2.89 15.37
N LEU A 46 -22.61 3.79 15.22
CA LEU A 46 -21.54 3.67 14.21
C LEU A 46 -20.51 2.69 14.75
N LYS A 47 -20.29 1.59 14.02
CA LYS A 47 -19.21 0.64 14.24
C LYS A 47 -18.20 0.78 13.13
N MET A 48 -16.91 0.85 13.46
CA MET A 48 -15.83 1.06 12.52
C MET A 48 -14.73 0.02 12.70
N VAL A 49 -14.13 -0.39 11.58
CA VAL A 49 -12.84 -1.07 11.55
C VAL A 49 -11.91 -0.22 10.71
N ILE A 50 -10.75 0.13 11.25
CA ILE A 50 -9.74 0.95 10.58
C ILE A 50 -8.50 0.12 10.40
N CYS A 51 -7.98 0.13 9.17
CA CYS A 51 -6.74 -0.56 8.82
C CYS A 51 -5.54 0.29 9.21
N ILE A 52 -4.51 -0.35 9.76
CA ILE A 52 -3.29 0.30 10.22
C ILE A 52 -2.06 -0.49 9.77
N PRO A 53 -0.91 0.16 9.49
CA PRO A 53 0.35 -0.53 9.24
C PRO A 53 0.78 -1.42 10.41
N SER A 54 1.53 -2.48 10.16
CA SER A 54 2.03 -3.34 11.23
C SER A 54 3.08 -2.65 12.10
N GLY A 55 3.89 -1.76 11.53
CA GLY A 55 4.91 -0.98 12.23
C GLY A 55 4.42 0.29 12.93
N ILE A 56 3.12 0.44 13.17
CA ILE A 56 2.54 1.63 13.80
C ILE A 56 2.88 1.72 15.31
N THR A 57 3.18 2.91 15.80
CA THR A 57 3.44 3.15 17.23
C THR A 57 2.16 3.23 18.05
N GLU A 58 2.26 3.04 19.38
CA GLU A 58 1.10 3.18 20.28
C GLU A 58 0.51 4.60 20.28
N VAL A 59 1.34 5.63 20.06
CA VAL A 59 0.88 7.02 19.94
C VAL A 59 0.05 7.21 18.66
N GLU A 60 0.50 6.65 17.55
CA GLU A 60 -0.22 6.69 16.27
C GLU A 60 -1.53 5.90 16.34
N LYS A 61 -1.54 4.72 17.00
CA LYS A 61 -2.79 3.96 17.25
C LYS A 61 -3.81 4.79 18.03
N ARG A 62 -3.37 5.48 19.08
CA ARG A 62 -4.25 6.38 19.85
C ARG A 62 -4.80 7.50 18.99
N ALA A 63 -3.97 8.12 18.14
CA ALA A 63 -4.42 9.15 17.21
C ALA A 63 -5.51 8.65 16.25
N VAL A 64 -5.42 7.38 15.80
CA VAL A 64 -6.46 6.76 14.97
C VAL A 64 -7.76 6.57 15.75
N PHE A 65 -7.70 6.08 17.00
CA PHE A 65 -8.88 5.96 17.85
C PHE A 65 -9.53 7.32 18.15
N ASP A 66 -8.72 8.36 18.45
CA ASP A 66 -9.21 9.70 18.72
C ASP A 66 -9.90 10.30 17.48
N SER A 67 -9.37 10.06 16.29
CA SER A 67 -10.03 10.46 15.02
C SER A 67 -11.38 9.77 14.83
N ALA A 68 -11.52 8.51 15.24
CA ALA A 68 -12.78 7.78 15.18
C ALA A 68 -13.81 8.28 16.21
N ASP A 69 -13.36 8.67 17.39
CA ASP A 69 -14.23 9.27 18.43
C ASP A 69 -14.82 10.60 17.97
N HIS A 70 -14.04 11.43 17.29
CA HIS A 70 -14.50 12.73 16.77
C HIS A 70 -15.59 12.62 15.69
N VAL A 71 -15.78 11.42 15.12
CA VAL A 71 -16.88 11.14 14.19
C VAL A 71 -18.04 10.34 14.83
N ASP A 72 -18.13 10.35 16.17
CA ASP A 72 -19.15 9.64 16.96
C ASP A 72 -19.18 8.12 16.75
N SER A 73 -18.03 7.48 16.53
CA SER A 73 -17.94 6.04 16.53
C SER A 73 -18.17 5.49 17.95
N LYS A 74 -19.06 4.52 18.07
CA LYS A 74 -19.35 3.85 19.36
C LYS A 74 -18.50 2.62 19.59
N GLU A 75 -18.15 1.96 18.51
CA GLU A 75 -17.30 0.77 18.53
C GLU A 75 -16.25 0.92 17.43
N THR A 76 -15.00 1.05 17.80
CA THR A 76 -13.87 1.15 16.87
C THR A 76 -12.90 0.02 17.12
N TYR A 77 -12.55 -0.68 16.06
CA TYR A 77 -11.53 -1.72 16.05
C TYR A 77 -10.44 -1.36 15.04
N LEU A 78 -9.22 -1.77 15.32
CA LEU A 78 -8.11 -1.68 14.37
C LEU A 78 -7.74 -3.07 13.87
N ILE A 79 -7.28 -3.13 12.62
CA ILE A 79 -6.76 -4.34 11.99
C ILE A 79 -5.45 -3.99 11.27
N HIS A 80 -4.45 -4.84 11.38
CA HIS A 80 -3.22 -4.67 10.62
C HIS A 80 -3.42 -4.90 9.12
N GLU A 81 -2.81 -4.05 8.28
CA GLU A 81 -2.93 -4.10 6.81
C GLU A 81 -2.67 -5.49 6.22
N PRO A 82 -1.59 -6.22 6.56
CA PRO A 82 -1.35 -7.54 6.00
C PRO A 82 -2.40 -8.58 6.43
N MET A 83 -2.96 -8.47 7.64
CA MET A 83 -4.05 -9.33 8.09
C MET A 83 -5.33 -9.05 7.29
N ALA A 84 -5.66 -7.78 7.09
CA ALA A 84 -6.78 -7.38 6.25
C ALA A 84 -6.57 -7.84 4.80
N ALA A 85 -5.37 -7.67 4.24
CA ALA A 85 -5.04 -8.13 2.89
C ALA A 85 -5.27 -9.64 2.75
N ALA A 86 -4.79 -10.45 3.71
CA ALA A 86 -4.98 -11.90 3.74
C ALA A 86 -6.46 -12.31 3.72
N LEU A 87 -7.27 -11.69 4.56
CA LEU A 87 -8.73 -11.90 4.56
C LEU A 87 -9.35 -11.51 3.22
N GLY A 88 -8.91 -10.37 2.66
CA GLY A 88 -9.48 -9.80 1.44
C GLY A 88 -9.20 -10.61 0.18
N ILE A 89 -8.12 -11.41 0.17
CA ILE A 89 -7.80 -12.36 -0.92
C ILE A 89 -8.33 -13.77 -0.63
N GLY A 90 -9.04 -13.96 0.48
CA GLY A 90 -9.73 -15.21 0.80
C GLY A 90 -8.87 -16.26 1.51
N LEU A 91 -7.73 -15.89 2.08
CA LEU A 91 -6.92 -16.82 2.86
C LEU A 91 -7.61 -17.17 4.18
N ASN A 92 -7.53 -18.42 4.58
CA ASN A 92 -7.98 -18.85 5.91
C ASN A 92 -6.88 -18.59 6.93
N VAL A 93 -6.93 -17.40 7.55
CA VAL A 93 -5.94 -16.95 8.53
C VAL A 93 -5.98 -17.72 9.86
N GLU A 94 -7.04 -18.49 10.11
CA GLU A 94 -7.24 -19.25 11.35
C GLU A 94 -6.53 -20.62 11.32
N GLU A 95 -6.11 -21.08 10.15
CA GLU A 95 -5.41 -22.35 9.99
C GLU A 95 -3.95 -22.29 10.50
N PRO A 96 -3.40 -23.45 10.95
CA PRO A 96 -2.00 -23.56 11.36
C PRO A 96 -1.06 -23.68 10.14
N ILE A 97 -1.27 -22.87 9.10
CA ILE A 97 -0.51 -22.86 7.86
C ILE A 97 0.08 -21.48 7.67
N GLY A 98 1.40 -21.42 7.49
CA GLY A 98 2.12 -20.18 7.25
C GLY A 98 1.77 -19.58 5.88
N ASN A 99 1.25 -18.36 5.87
CA ASN A 99 0.99 -17.59 4.66
C ASN A 99 1.79 -16.29 4.71
N MET A 100 2.60 -16.01 3.69
CA MET A 100 3.34 -14.75 3.59
C MET A 100 2.62 -13.81 2.65
N ILE A 101 2.27 -12.62 3.18
CA ILE A 101 1.63 -11.54 2.46
C ILE A 101 2.66 -10.42 2.25
N ILE A 102 2.70 -9.88 1.03
CA ILE A 102 3.45 -8.70 0.66
C ILE A 102 2.44 -7.67 0.14
N ASP A 103 2.14 -6.66 0.94
CA ASP A 103 1.22 -5.59 0.56
C ASP A 103 2.00 -4.32 0.25
N ILE A 104 2.01 -3.92 -1.03
CA ILE A 104 2.72 -2.72 -1.50
C ILE A 104 1.69 -1.63 -1.75
N GLY A 105 1.51 -0.78 -0.75
CA GLY A 105 0.59 0.34 -0.77
C GLY A 105 1.13 1.59 -1.47
N GLY A 106 0.61 2.75 -1.08
CA GLY A 106 1.12 4.06 -1.52
C GLY A 106 2.35 4.50 -0.74
N GLY A 107 2.29 4.47 0.59
CA GLY A 107 3.34 4.97 1.49
C GLY A 107 4.22 3.88 2.10
N THR A 108 3.68 2.68 2.30
CA THR A 108 4.36 1.56 2.96
C THR A 108 4.30 0.28 2.16
N THR A 109 5.29 -0.58 2.35
CA THR A 109 5.27 -1.99 1.99
C THR A 109 5.26 -2.80 3.28
N GLU A 110 4.19 -3.56 3.46
CA GLU A 110 3.96 -4.42 4.61
C GLU A 110 4.19 -5.88 4.21
N ILE A 111 5.05 -6.57 4.92
CA ILE A 111 5.38 -7.97 4.69
C ILE A 111 5.10 -8.71 5.99
N ALA A 112 4.24 -9.71 5.97
CA ALA A 112 3.92 -10.46 7.17
C ALA A 112 3.73 -11.94 6.90
N VAL A 113 4.11 -12.76 7.86
CA VAL A 113 3.76 -14.19 7.93
C VAL A 113 2.63 -14.36 8.93
N ILE A 114 1.54 -14.94 8.47
CA ILE A 114 0.29 -15.10 9.21
C ILE A 114 0.01 -16.60 9.38
N ALA A 115 -0.32 -17.00 10.61
CA ALA A 115 -0.81 -18.33 10.96
C ALA A 115 -1.61 -18.25 12.26
N LEU A 116 -2.62 -19.12 12.43
CA LEU A 116 -3.43 -19.23 13.66
C LEU A 116 -3.98 -17.89 14.15
N SER A 117 -4.52 -17.09 13.25
CA SER A 117 -5.06 -15.74 13.52
C SER A 117 -4.04 -14.72 14.05
N GLY A 118 -2.75 -14.98 13.92
CA GLY A 118 -1.69 -14.11 14.40
C GLY A 118 -0.68 -13.74 13.32
N ILE A 119 -0.07 -12.57 13.48
CA ILE A 119 1.13 -12.18 12.73
C ILE A 119 2.32 -12.76 13.50
N VAL A 120 3.03 -13.71 12.88
CA VAL A 120 4.16 -14.41 13.50
C VAL A 120 5.44 -13.60 13.36
N CYS A 121 5.67 -13.03 12.19
CA CYS A 121 6.72 -12.05 11.95
C CYS A 121 6.27 -11.07 10.88
N ASP A 122 6.80 -9.85 10.94
CA ASP A 122 6.51 -8.81 9.98
C ASP A 122 7.73 -7.92 9.70
N GLN A 123 7.69 -7.25 8.57
CA GLN A 123 8.56 -6.16 8.19
C GLN A 123 7.71 -5.06 7.55
N SER A 124 7.90 -3.83 8.03
CA SER A 124 7.28 -2.64 7.45
C SER A 124 8.38 -1.70 6.97
N ILE A 125 8.30 -1.26 5.73
CA ILE A 125 9.23 -0.28 5.16
C ILE A 125 8.46 0.86 4.49
N ARG A 126 8.99 2.07 4.58
CA ARG A 126 8.44 3.28 3.96
C ARG A 126 8.94 3.46 2.53
N ILE A 127 8.87 2.40 1.74
CA ILE A 127 9.21 2.36 0.32
C ILE A 127 8.07 1.65 -0.38
N ALA A 128 7.29 2.42 -1.15
CA ALA A 128 6.10 1.94 -1.84
C ALA A 128 5.77 2.84 -3.04
N GLY A 129 4.51 2.91 -3.45
CA GLY A 129 4.08 3.62 -4.64
C GLY A 129 4.54 5.07 -4.75
N ASP A 130 4.53 5.82 -3.64
CA ASP A 130 4.94 7.24 -3.61
C ASP A 130 6.45 7.40 -3.84
N GLU A 131 7.27 6.51 -3.25
CA GLU A 131 8.73 6.54 -3.49
C GLU A 131 9.06 6.18 -4.94
N LEU A 132 8.39 5.16 -5.51
CA LEU A 132 8.53 4.83 -6.93
C LEU A 132 8.14 5.99 -7.85
N THR A 133 7.12 6.77 -7.49
CA THR A 133 6.74 7.99 -8.21
C THR A 133 7.82 9.07 -8.11
N ASN A 134 8.41 9.25 -6.93
CA ASN A 134 9.52 10.17 -6.70
C ASN A 134 10.76 9.77 -7.48
N ASP A 135 11.08 8.49 -7.56
CA ASP A 135 12.21 7.97 -8.34
C ASP A 135 12.07 8.33 -9.84
N ILE A 136 10.87 8.20 -10.39
CA ILE A 136 10.57 8.59 -11.77
C ILE A 136 10.74 10.11 -11.95
N MET A 137 10.23 10.94 -11.04
CA MET A 137 10.40 12.40 -11.10
C MET A 137 11.87 12.78 -11.07
N ASN A 138 12.64 12.17 -10.18
CA ASN A 138 14.06 12.43 -10.01
C ASN A 138 14.87 11.96 -11.25
N TYR A 139 14.51 10.80 -11.81
CA TYR A 139 15.13 10.29 -13.03
C TYR A 139 14.91 11.26 -14.22
N LEU A 140 13.67 11.66 -14.47
CA LEU A 140 13.33 12.59 -15.56
C LEU A 140 13.97 13.95 -15.38
N LYS A 141 14.07 14.42 -14.15
CA LYS A 141 14.77 15.67 -13.83
C LYS A 141 16.26 15.58 -14.16
N ARG A 142 16.91 14.48 -13.81
CA ARG A 142 18.36 14.30 -13.96
C ARG A 142 18.76 13.95 -15.38
N GLU A 143 18.08 13.00 -16.02
CA GLU A 143 18.50 12.46 -17.32
C GLU A 143 17.92 13.24 -18.51
N HIS A 144 16.72 13.80 -18.36
CA HIS A 144 16.02 14.49 -19.45
C HIS A 144 15.90 16.01 -19.26
N ASN A 145 16.39 16.55 -18.13
CA ASN A 145 16.23 17.96 -17.76
C ASN A 145 14.78 18.45 -17.84
N ILE A 146 13.82 17.59 -17.47
CA ILE A 146 12.40 17.92 -17.49
C ILE A 146 11.81 17.85 -16.08
N LEU A 147 11.07 18.86 -15.69
CA LEU A 147 10.32 18.90 -14.44
C LEU A 147 8.86 18.50 -14.73
N ILE A 148 8.42 17.49 -14.04
CA ILE A 148 7.03 17.00 -14.07
C ILE A 148 6.44 17.01 -12.67
N GLY A 149 5.11 17.06 -12.59
CA GLY A 149 4.39 16.93 -11.32
C GLY A 149 4.14 15.45 -10.97
N GLU A 150 3.83 15.23 -9.70
CA GLU A 150 3.58 13.90 -9.13
C GLU A 150 2.52 13.09 -9.90
N ARG A 151 1.42 13.74 -10.29
CA ARG A 151 0.37 13.11 -11.09
C ARG A 151 0.87 12.60 -12.44
N THR A 152 1.76 13.34 -13.09
CA THR A 152 2.35 12.93 -14.37
C THR A 152 3.27 11.73 -14.17
N ALA A 153 4.10 11.75 -13.12
CA ALA A 153 4.98 10.63 -12.77
C ALA A 153 4.19 9.36 -12.42
N GLU A 154 3.06 9.49 -11.71
CA GLU A 154 2.15 8.38 -11.44
C GLU A 154 1.58 7.78 -12.75
N GLN A 155 1.20 8.63 -13.72
CA GLN A 155 0.76 8.14 -15.03
C GLN A 155 1.90 7.42 -15.78
N VAL A 156 3.12 7.91 -15.72
CA VAL A 156 4.29 7.20 -16.28
C VAL A 156 4.43 5.82 -15.63
N LYS A 157 4.38 5.74 -14.30
CA LYS A 157 4.46 4.48 -13.54
C LYS A 157 3.38 3.49 -13.97
N ILE A 158 2.14 3.93 -14.12
CA ILE A 158 1.01 3.07 -14.52
C ILE A 158 1.18 2.56 -15.96
N HIS A 159 1.59 3.41 -16.90
CA HIS A 159 1.62 3.07 -18.32
C HIS A 159 2.87 2.29 -18.72
N VAL A 160 4.03 2.68 -18.22
CA VAL A 160 5.32 2.10 -18.62
C VAL A 160 6.19 1.63 -17.45
N GLY A 161 5.65 1.60 -16.22
CA GLY A 161 6.36 1.07 -15.05
C GLY A 161 6.67 -0.41 -15.22
N SER A 162 7.91 -0.79 -14.89
CA SER A 162 8.37 -2.17 -14.91
C SER A 162 9.42 -2.39 -13.81
N ALA A 163 9.39 -3.56 -13.22
CA ALA A 163 10.44 -4.05 -12.31
C ALA A 163 11.57 -4.79 -13.06
N LEU A 164 11.39 -5.05 -14.34
CA LEU A 164 12.33 -5.77 -15.20
C LEU A 164 12.77 -4.91 -16.39
N HIS A 165 14.05 -5.06 -16.78
CA HIS A 165 14.61 -4.38 -17.95
C HIS A 165 14.21 -5.06 -19.27
N GLU A 166 13.78 -6.31 -19.21
CA GLU A 166 13.31 -7.09 -20.37
C GLU A 166 11.92 -7.64 -20.07
N LEU A 167 10.97 -7.37 -20.95
CA LEU A 167 9.59 -7.84 -20.89
C LEU A 167 9.26 -8.59 -22.18
N GLU A 168 8.54 -9.71 -22.08
CA GLU A 168 8.03 -10.44 -23.24
C GLU A 168 7.07 -9.59 -24.10
N ASN A 169 6.24 -8.79 -23.44
CA ASN A 169 5.24 -7.91 -24.07
C ASN A 169 5.46 -6.47 -23.58
N PRO A 170 6.45 -5.75 -24.13
CA PRO A 170 6.77 -4.41 -23.68
C PRO A 170 5.65 -3.42 -24.06
N PRO A 171 5.30 -2.47 -23.15
CA PRO A 171 4.41 -1.38 -23.50
C PRO A 171 5.11 -0.42 -24.47
N PRO A 172 4.34 0.32 -25.31
CA PRO A 172 4.91 1.38 -26.12
C PRO A 172 5.43 2.53 -25.27
N ASP A 173 6.39 3.29 -25.81
CA ASP A 173 6.91 4.48 -25.16
C ASP A 173 5.79 5.47 -24.80
N PHE A 174 5.87 6.07 -23.63
CA PHE A 174 4.85 6.98 -23.11
C PHE A 174 5.26 8.45 -23.29
N PRO A 175 4.40 9.30 -23.90
CA PRO A 175 4.66 10.71 -24.04
C PRO A 175 4.47 11.44 -22.70
N VAL A 176 5.49 12.18 -22.27
CA VAL A 176 5.52 12.93 -21.02
C VAL A 176 5.68 14.42 -21.31
N ASN A 177 4.73 15.21 -20.79
CA ASN A 177 4.78 16.67 -20.87
C ASN A 177 5.26 17.25 -19.55
N GLY A 178 6.18 18.19 -19.62
CA GLY A 178 6.70 18.89 -18.45
C GLY A 178 7.31 20.22 -18.82
N ARG A 179 8.05 20.81 -17.91
CA ARG A 179 8.80 22.07 -18.12
C ARG A 179 10.29 21.76 -18.25
N ASP A 180 10.89 22.20 -19.34
CA ASP A 180 12.34 22.13 -19.52
C ASP A 180 13.04 22.96 -18.44
N LEU A 181 14.00 22.37 -17.75
CA LEU A 181 14.70 23.02 -16.63
C LEU A 181 15.69 24.10 -17.09
N MET A 182 16.19 24.01 -18.31
CA MET A 182 17.19 24.96 -18.84
C MET A 182 16.52 26.21 -19.40
N THR A 183 15.40 26.04 -20.13
CA THR A 183 14.71 27.11 -20.83
C THR A 183 13.45 27.62 -20.14
N GLY A 184 12.91 26.83 -19.21
CA GLY A 184 11.63 27.10 -18.56
C GLY A 184 10.40 26.86 -19.44
N ILE A 185 10.59 26.45 -20.70
CA ILE A 185 9.52 26.30 -21.71
C ILE A 185 8.87 24.91 -21.57
N PRO A 186 7.56 24.76 -21.87
CA PRO A 186 6.93 23.46 -21.98
C PRO A 186 7.62 22.55 -22.98
N LYS A 187 7.85 21.29 -22.60
CA LYS A 187 8.57 20.30 -23.40
C LYS A 187 7.84 18.96 -23.32
N GLN A 188 7.86 18.22 -24.42
CA GLN A 188 7.42 16.84 -24.48
C GLN A 188 8.60 15.92 -24.77
N ILE A 189 8.66 14.80 -24.07
CA ILE A 189 9.60 13.70 -24.34
C ILE A 189 8.83 12.40 -24.45
N LYS A 190 9.46 11.34 -24.95
CA LYS A 190 8.99 9.96 -24.81
C LYS A 190 9.89 9.23 -23.83
N ILE A 191 9.29 8.41 -22.97
CA ILE A 191 10.02 7.58 -22.01
C ILE A 191 9.67 6.12 -22.24
N SER A 192 10.68 5.27 -22.26
CA SER A 192 10.55 3.82 -22.39
C SER A 192 10.37 3.14 -21.03
N TYR A 193 9.86 1.90 -21.05
CA TYR A 193 9.76 1.09 -19.84
C TYR A 193 11.14 0.72 -19.26
N GLN A 194 12.16 0.56 -20.10
CA GLN A 194 13.54 0.28 -19.66
C GLN A 194 14.10 1.42 -18.81
N GLU A 195 13.89 2.67 -19.25
CA GLU A 195 14.30 3.84 -18.47
C GLU A 195 13.58 3.90 -17.12
N VAL A 196 12.28 3.59 -17.10
CA VAL A 196 11.52 3.53 -15.86
C VAL A 196 12.00 2.37 -14.98
N ALA A 197 12.26 1.19 -15.53
CA ALA A 197 12.81 0.06 -14.78
C ALA A 197 14.16 0.43 -14.13
N TYR A 198 15.02 1.13 -14.87
CA TYR A 198 16.29 1.64 -14.33
C TYR A 198 16.06 2.65 -13.18
N ALA A 199 15.11 3.57 -13.35
CA ALA A 199 14.78 4.55 -12.31
C ALA A 199 14.30 3.89 -11.02
N LEU A 200 13.51 2.81 -11.11
CA LEU A 200 12.89 2.13 -9.99
C LEU A 200 13.77 1.06 -9.31
N ASP A 201 14.87 0.65 -9.95
CA ASP A 201 15.67 -0.50 -9.54
C ASP A 201 16.11 -0.46 -8.09
N LYS A 202 16.58 0.69 -7.62
CA LYS A 202 17.07 0.88 -6.24
C LYS A 202 15.97 0.70 -5.20
N SER A 203 14.79 1.25 -5.43
CA SER A 203 13.66 1.14 -4.50
C SER A 203 13.08 -0.27 -4.49
N ILE A 204 12.99 -0.90 -5.66
CA ILE A 204 12.55 -2.29 -5.76
C ILE A 204 13.54 -3.23 -5.05
N SER A 205 14.86 -3.02 -5.20
CA SER A 205 15.87 -3.82 -4.48
C SER A 205 15.70 -3.75 -2.96
N LYS A 206 15.31 -2.61 -2.42
CA LYS A 206 15.02 -2.49 -0.97
C LYS A 206 13.76 -3.27 -0.55
N ILE A 207 12.75 -3.34 -1.44
CA ILE A 207 11.57 -4.18 -1.20
C ILE A 207 11.99 -5.67 -1.21
N GLU A 208 12.82 -6.09 -2.18
CA GLU A 208 13.39 -7.45 -2.22
C GLU A 208 14.12 -7.80 -0.93
N ASP A 209 14.98 -6.90 -0.44
CA ASP A 209 15.75 -7.12 0.79
C ASP A 209 14.83 -7.24 2.03
N ALA A 210 13.74 -6.46 2.08
CA ALA A 210 12.76 -6.58 3.16
C ALA A 210 12.01 -7.92 3.11
N VAL A 211 11.68 -8.43 1.91
CA VAL A 211 11.06 -9.75 1.74
C VAL A 211 12.01 -10.86 2.21
N LEU A 212 13.29 -10.80 1.81
CA LEU A 212 14.30 -11.77 2.26
C LEU A 212 14.45 -11.74 3.78
N LYS A 213 14.50 -10.54 4.37
CA LYS A 213 14.61 -10.40 5.82
C LYS A 213 13.40 -10.99 6.56
N ALA A 214 12.19 -10.83 6.02
CA ALA A 214 10.99 -11.44 6.59
C ALA A 214 11.05 -12.98 6.50
N LEU A 215 11.56 -13.53 5.39
CA LEU A 215 11.78 -14.98 5.24
C LEU A 215 12.83 -15.50 6.23
N GLU A 216 13.92 -14.76 6.44
CA GLU A 216 14.96 -15.12 7.43
C GLU A 216 14.44 -15.17 8.87
N LEU A 217 13.47 -14.30 9.20
CA LEU A 217 12.84 -14.25 10.51
C LEU A 217 11.71 -15.29 10.69
N THR A 218 11.31 -15.93 9.61
CA THR A 218 10.20 -16.89 9.62
C THR A 218 10.65 -18.21 10.29
N PRO A 219 9.86 -18.73 11.26
CA PRO A 219 10.12 -20.04 11.86
C PRO A 219 10.16 -21.15 10.80
N PRO A 220 11.04 -22.16 10.97
CA PRO A 220 11.26 -23.20 9.96
C PRO A 220 9.99 -23.93 9.50
N GLU A 221 9.06 -24.22 10.41
CA GLU A 221 7.81 -24.91 10.09
C GLU A 221 6.93 -24.06 9.15
N LEU A 222 6.80 -22.77 9.41
CA LEU A 222 6.05 -21.86 8.57
C LEU A 222 6.78 -21.56 7.25
N ALA A 223 8.12 -21.55 7.25
CA ALA A 223 8.89 -21.46 6.01
C ALA A 223 8.65 -22.66 5.10
N SER A 224 8.47 -23.86 5.67
CA SER A 224 8.08 -25.06 4.93
C SER A 224 6.69 -24.93 4.29
N ASP A 225 5.75 -24.27 4.97
CA ASP A 225 4.44 -24.00 4.40
C ASP A 225 4.52 -22.98 3.26
N ILE A 226 5.23 -21.88 3.48
CA ILE A 226 5.45 -20.83 2.46
C ILE A 226 6.14 -21.39 1.21
N TYR A 227 7.02 -22.37 1.35
CA TYR A 227 7.62 -23.05 0.21
C TYR A 227 6.57 -23.75 -0.67
N LYS A 228 5.48 -24.25 -0.10
CA LYS A 228 4.38 -24.92 -0.81
C LYS A 228 3.34 -23.93 -1.34
N THR A 229 2.99 -22.93 -0.51
CA THR A 229 1.93 -21.96 -0.82
C THR A 229 2.41 -20.79 -1.69
N GLY A 230 3.71 -20.47 -1.62
CA GLY A 230 4.28 -19.28 -2.25
C GLY A 230 4.02 -18.00 -1.45
N LEU A 231 4.31 -16.87 -2.10
CA LEU A 231 4.13 -15.51 -1.58
C LEU A 231 2.89 -14.89 -2.23
N TYR A 232 2.08 -14.19 -1.43
CA TYR A 232 0.91 -13.46 -1.94
C TYR A 232 1.21 -11.98 -2.04
N LEU A 233 1.09 -11.42 -3.26
CA LEU A 233 1.39 -10.02 -3.55
C LEU A 233 0.09 -9.23 -3.71
N THR A 234 -0.06 -8.17 -2.90
CA THR A 234 -1.24 -7.30 -2.83
C THR A 234 -0.86 -5.82 -2.89
N GLY A 235 -1.85 -4.95 -2.85
CA GLY A 235 -1.66 -3.51 -2.96
C GLY A 235 -1.48 -3.02 -4.39
N GLY A 236 -1.43 -1.70 -4.55
CA GLY A 236 -1.28 -1.08 -5.88
C GLY A 236 0.06 -1.37 -6.55
N GLY A 237 1.12 -1.55 -5.74
CA GLY A 237 2.45 -1.91 -6.22
C GLY A 237 2.53 -3.30 -6.87
N ALA A 238 1.62 -4.21 -6.49
CA ALA A 238 1.50 -5.53 -7.12
C ALA A 238 1.20 -5.48 -8.64
N LEU A 239 0.66 -4.36 -9.10
CA LEU A 239 0.37 -4.12 -10.52
C LEU A 239 1.59 -3.68 -11.34
N LEU A 240 2.74 -3.45 -10.70
CA LEU A 240 3.97 -3.12 -11.41
C LEU A 240 4.44 -4.31 -12.24
N ARG A 241 4.59 -4.12 -13.54
CA ARG A 241 4.95 -5.19 -14.47
C ARG A 241 6.23 -5.89 -14.07
N GLY A 242 6.19 -7.22 -14.02
CA GLY A 242 7.35 -8.06 -13.74
C GLY A 242 7.84 -8.05 -12.29
N LEU A 243 7.13 -7.39 -11.35
CA LEU A 243 7.53 -7.41 -9.95
C LEU A 243 7.39 -8.80 -9.34
N ASP A 244 6.33 -9.53 -9.69
CA ASP A 244 6.15 -10.94 -9.35
C ASP A 244 7.34 -11.80 -9.80
N LYS A 245 7.73 -11.68 -11.06
CA LYS A 245 8.86 -12.40 -11.63
C LYS A 245 10.19 -12.03 -11.00
N ARG A 246 10.37 -10.76 -10.68
CA ARG A 246 11.57 -10.28 -10.00
C ARG A 246 11.69 -10.87 -8.58
N LEU A 247 10.59 -10.87 -7.83
CA LEU A 247 10.53 -11.48 -6.49
C LEU A 247 10.71 -13.01 -6.58
N GLU A 248 10.10 -13.70 -7.56
CA GLU A 248 10.34 -15.13 -7.81
C GLU A 248 11.82 -15.44 -8.10
N ALA A 249 12.46 -14.64 -8.93
CA ALA A 249 13.88 -14.81 -9.25
C ALA A 249 14.77 -14.63 -8.02
N LYS A 250 14.43 -13.68 -7.13
CA LYS A 250 15.17 -13.36 -5.92
C LYS A 250 14.97 -14.39 -4.81
N THR A 251 13.72 -14.81 -4.54
CA THR A 251 13.35 -15.69 -3.43
C THR A 251 13.38 -17.17 -3.78
N LYS A 252 13.29 -17.53 -5.05
CA LYS A 252 13.07 -18.89 -5.57
C LYS A 252 11.75 -19.51 -5.13
N LEU A 253 10.79 -18.67 -4.73
CA LEU A 253 9.43 -19.06 -4.35
C LEU A 253 8.45 -18.56 -5.40
N GLN A 254 7.33 -19.27 -5.56
CA GLN A 254 6.23 -18.81 -6.41
C GLN A 254 5.62 -17.53 -5.84
N VAL A 255 5.30 -16.55 -6.68
CA VAL A 255 4.62 -15.31 -6.30
C VAL A 255 3.25 -15.26 -6.97
N GLN A 256 2.22 -15.15 -6.16
CA GLN A 256 0.83 -15.06 -6.60
C GLN A 256 0.33 -13.63 -6.43
N VAL A 257 0.05 -12.96 -7.55
CA VAL A 257 -0.59 -11.63 -7.52
C VAL A 257 -2.08 -11.82 -7.28
N ALA A 258 -2.66 -11.10 -6.30
CA ALA A 258 -4.09 -11.14 -6.02
C ALA A 258 -4.91 -10.66 -7.24
N ASP A 259 -6.10 -11.23 -7.47
CA ASP A 259 -6.97 -10.88 -8.60
C ASP A 259 -7.33 -9.38 -8.65
N ASP A 260 -7.57 -8.77 -7.50
CA ASP A 260 -7.85 -7.34 -7.36
C ASP A 260 -7.02 -6.78 -6.20
N PRO A 261 -5.71 -6.57 -6.42
CA PRO A 261 -4.78 -6.27 -5.34
C PRO A 261 -5.04 -4.89 -4.71
N LEU A 262 -5.54 -3.91 -5.48
CA LEU A 262 -5.88 -2.58 -4.97
C LEU A 262 -7.00 -2.59 -3.92
N ARG A 263 -7.88 -3.59 -3.94
CA ARG A 263 -9.02 -3.67 -3.02
C ARG A 263 -8.87 -4.78 -1.98
N ALA A 264 -7.77 -5.49 -1.95
CA ALA A 264 -7.55 -6.59 -1.01
C ALA A 264 -7.76 -6.13 0.44
N VAL A 265 -7.05 -5.09 0.87
CA VAL A 265 -7.13 -4.55 2.23
C VAL A 265 -8.54 -4.08 2.58
N VAL A 266 -9.20 -3.28 1.73
CA VAL A 266 -10.54 -2.77 2.03
C VAL A 266 -11.59 -3.88 2.06
N ARG A 267 -11.47 -4.93 1.21
CA ARG A 267 -12.35 -6.11 1.28
C ARG A 267 -12.18 -6.87 2.59
N GLY A 268 -10.94 -7.10 3.00
CA GLY A 268 -10.65 -7.77 4.25
C GLY A 268 -11.10 -6.97 5.47
N THR A 269 -10.90 -5.66 5.46
CA THR A 269 -11.41 -4.75 6.50
C THR A 269 -12.95 -4.82 6.58
N GLY A 270 -13.63 -4.88 5.43
CA GLY A 270 -15.09 -5.07 5.38
C GLY A 270 -15.54 -6.41 5.92
N LEU A 271 -14.81 -7.49 5.64
CA LEU A 271 -15.07 -8.82 6.23
C LEU A 271 -14.86 -8.80 7.74
N ALA A 272 -13.80 -8.15 8.22
CA ALA A 272 -13.51 -7.99 9.64
C ALA A 272 -14.63 -7.21 10.35
N LEU A 273 -15.15 -6.14 9.74
CA LEU A 273 -16.29 -5.39 10.27
C LEU A 273 -17.55 -6.26 10.37
N LYS A 274 -17.84 -7.04 9.33
CA LYS A 274 -19.02 -7.92 9.28
C LYS A 274 -18.99 -9.04 10.33
N HIS A 275 -17.80 -9.51 10.69
CA HIS A 275 -17.57 -10.64 11.59
C HIS A 275 -16.68 -10.26 12.78
N SER A 276 -16.81 -9.03 13.28
CA SER A 276 -15.94 -8.48 14.34
C SER A 276 -15.98 -9.27 15.64
N ASP A 277 -17.09 -9.94 15.94
CA ASP A 277 -17.22 -10.78 17.13
C ASP A 277 -16.47 -12.12 17.00
N ARG A 278 -16.11 -12.52 15.79
CA ARG A 278 -15.39 -13.76 15.50
C ARG A 278 -13.88 -13.60 15.59
N TYR A 279 -13.36 -12.46 15.18
CA TYR A 279 -11.92 -12.28 14.96
C TYR A 279 -11.21 -11.74 16.19
N SER A 280 -10.44 -12.60 16.86
CA SER A 280 -9.66 -12.27 18.06
C SER A 280 -8.46 -11.33 17.81
N PHE A 281 -8.05 -11.18 16.56
CA PHE A 281 -6.94 -10.31 16.19
C PHE A 281 -7.32 -8.83 15.99
N LEU A 282 -8.61 -8.50 16.13
CA LEU A 282 -9.04 -7.10 16.11
C LEU A 282 -8.62 -6.43 17.42
N ILE A 283 -7.97 -5.28 17.28
CA ILE A 283 -7.48 -4.47 18.40
C ILE A 283 -8.60 -3.51 18.79
N ASP A 284 -9.08 -3.60 20.01
CA ASP A 284 -10.01 -2.63 20.58
C ASP A 284 -9.28 -1.57 21.41
N ARG A 285 -9.99 -0.51 21.82
CA ARG A 285 -9.40 0.58 22.61
C ARG A 285 -8.92 0.12 24.01
N LYS A 286 -9.45 -0.95 24.54
CA LYS A 286 -9.05 -1.49 25.85
C LYS A 286 -7.74 -2.23 25.79
N SER A 287 -7.30 -2.60 24.57
CA SER A 287 -6.07 -3.33 24.31
C SER A 287 -4.86 -2.40 24.06
N VAL A 288 -5.07 -1.07 24.02
CA VAL A 288 -4.09 0.01 23.82
C VAL A 288 -4.11 0.96 25.06
#